data_21fd9911220a1f43bc819e9af2f475b9
#
_entry.id   21fd9911220a1f43bc819e9af2f475b9
#
_cell.length_a   1.000
_cell.length_b   1.000
_cell.length_c   1.000
_cell.angle_alpha   90.00
_cell.angle_beta   90.00
_cell.angle_gamma   90.00
#
_symmetry.space_group_name_H-M   'P 1'
#
loop_
_entity.id
_entity.type
_entity.pdbx_description
1 polymer ?
#
loop_
_entity_poly.entity_id
_entity_poly.type
_entity_poly.pdbx_seq_one_letter_code
_entity_poly.pdbx_strand_id
1 'polypeptide(L)'
;MKKIFTKIGRIFHRIGTFFDRILITPITRFILKITGFFKGNAKSIDRLMGKKSTLLVISLLLAFGVFVIIDKESNVIIDQYAEILYNQPVTAVYNEELYVVEGLPKTVDITLVGQKRHIFLAKQSPSKGVSVDLTGLKPGNHKVTLKYSQRLKSLDYKLDPSQVTVTIYNKESETRGLTYDLLHQDSLDSKLFIKGVELDRTDVIVKGAKYKLEKVATVKALVDATKIPRQKTGDITLKDVPLVAYDTNGKIVDVEIVPKTVDAKITITSPSKEVPIKIVPTGKLAFGKAIKSIDSSVSSVTVYGDEDAVSKLEQLEVEIDVNDLKSDKEYNVTLKKPAGITEISSKTVKIKVSVDNSITKEFDNISVSADNVPAGCKAQAMSEEDSRITVIVEGSEDVINSLDPSTIKASVNLKDREPGQHEIEVTVTGGELKITYEPKTKKVKIKSTKD
;
A
#
# COMPACT_ATOMS: atom_id res chain seq x y z
N MET A 1 -70.39 42.03 27.81
CA MET A 1 -69.40 43.02 27.29
C MET A 1 -68.93 44.06 28.31
N LYS A 2 -69.74 44.57 29.25
CA LYS A 2 -69.31 45.60 30.22
C LYS A 2 -68.21 45.20 31.21
N LYS A 3 -68.02 43.91 31.59
CA LYS A 3 -67.02 43.48 32.56
C LYS A 3 -65.58 43.37 31.97
N ILE A 4 -65.42 43.31 30.64
CA ILE A 4 -64.07 43.22 29.98
C ILE A 4 -63.46 44.61 29.83
N PHE A 5 -64.31 45.63 29.50
CA PHE A 5 -63.91 47.04 29.40
C PHE A 5 -63.36 47.61 30.72
N THR A 6 -63.98 47.23 31.85
CA THR A 6 -63.50 47.68 33.17
C THR A 6 -62.20 47.03 33.63
N LYS A 7 -61.84 45.80 33.14
CA LYS A 7 -60.57 45.20 33.43
C LYS A 7 -59.43 45.83 32.58
N ILE A 8 -59.72 46.13 31.32
CA ILE A 8 -58.74 46.77 30.42
C ILE A 8 -58.43 48.19 30.89
N GLY A 9 -59.42 48.96 31.31
CA GLY A 9 -59.26 50.31 31.89
C GLY A 9 -58.37 50.32 33.14
N ARG A 10 -58.50 49.33 34.04
CA ARG A 10 -57.64 49.19 35.23
C ARG A 10 -56.18 48.82 34.89
N ILE A 11 -55.93 48.06 33.80
CA ILE A 11 -54.56 47.72 33.34
C ILE A 11 -53.89 48.97 32.76
N PHE A 12 -54.60 49.74 31.91
CA PHE A 12 -54.07 50.98 31.37
C PHE A 12 -53.81 52.02 32.46
N HIS A 13 -54.67 52.09 33.46
CA HIS A 13 -54.45 53.01 34.61
C HIS A 13 -53.27 52.60 35.46
N ARG A 14 -53.00 51.29 35.65
CA ARG A 14 -51.77 50.79 36.34
C ARG A 14 -50.52 51.02 35.55
N ILE A 15 -50.55 50.86 34.23
CA ILE A 15 -49.44 51.16 33.35
C ILE A 15 -49.16 52.67 33.36
N GLY A 16 -50.16 53.52 33.26
CA GLY A 16 -49.98 54.94 33.34
C GLY A 16 -49.41 55.42 34.69
N THR A 17 -49.88 54.89 35.83
CA THR A 17 -49.32 55.21 37.16
C THR A 17 -47.91 54.66 37.35
N PHE A 18 -47.53 53.57 36.70
CA PHE A 18 -46.19 53.03 36.70
C PHE A 18 -45.23 53.96 35.92
N PHE A 19 -45.63 54.43 34.73
CA PHE A 19 -44.89 55.39 33.95
C PHE A 19 -44.74 56.75 34.63
N ASP A 20 -45.83 57.24 35.25
CA ASP A 20 -45.74 58.44 36.01
C ASP A 20 -44.77 58.39 37.19
N ARG A 21 -44.74 57.26 37.89
CA ARG A 21 -43.88 57.11 39.08
C ARG A 21 -42.41 56.90 38.78
N ILE A 22 -42.12 56.21 37.67
CA ILE A 22 -40.73 55.84 37.32
C ILE A 22 -40.07 56.88 36.42
N LEU A 23 -40.81 57.48 35.49
CA LEU A 23 -40.24 58.40 34.51
C LEU A 23 -40.64 59.86 34.77
N ILE A 24 -41.95 60.14 34.82
CA ILE A 24 -42.41 61.52 34.83
C ILE A 24 -42.11 62.18 36.18
N THR A 25 -42.40 61.56 37.31
CA THR A 25 -42.22 62.14 38.65
C THR A 25 -40.72 62.43 38.94
N PRO A 26 -39.72 61.53 38.68
CA PRO A 26 -38.34 61.89 38.95
C PRO A 26 -37.83 62.95 38.00
N ILE A 27 -38.22 62.91 36.72
CA ILE A 27 -37.87 63.94 35.75
C ILE A 27 -38.42 65.31 36.14
N THR A 28 -39.67 65.35 36.51
CA THR A 28 -40.34 66.61 36.96
C THR A 28 -39.69 67.14 38.24
N ARG A 29 -39.35 66.28 39.20
CA ARG A 29 -38.62 66.73 40.41
C ARG A 29 -37.22 67.22 40.10
N PHE A 30 -36.54 66.60 39.15
CA PHE A 30 -35.18 66.98 38.69
C PHE A 30 -35.23 68.35 37.97
N ILE A 31 -36.23 68.56 37.11
CA ILE A 31 -36.48 69.85 36.42
C ILE A 31 -36.86 70.97 37.43
N LEU A 32 -37.73 70.64 38.40
CA LEU A 32 -38.11 71.60 39.47
C LEU A 32 -36.93 71.98 40.38
N LYS A 33 -36.02 71.01 40.63
CA LYS A 33 -34.80 71.23 41.45
C LYS A 33 -33.82 72.09 40.67
N ILE A 34 -33.65 71.85 39.38
CA ILE A 34 -32.86 72.69 38.48
C ILE A 34 -33.42 74.11 38.34
N THR A 35 -34.71 74.24 38.07
CA THR A 35 -35.39 75.57 37.93
C THR A 35 -35.34 76.32 39.25
N GLY A 36 -35.44 75.64 40.43
CA GLY A 36 -35.30 76.29 41.75
C GLY A 36 -33.84 76.82 41.98
N PHE A 37 -32.83 76.06 41.55
CA PHE A 37 -31.46 76.50 41.63
C PHE A 37 -31.15 77.71 40.71
N PHE A 38 -31.77 77.76 39.52
CA PHE A 38 -31.66 78.89 38.59
C PHE A 38 -32.38 80.15 39.06
N LYS A 39 -33.55 80.03 39.71
CA LYS A 39 -34.31 81.17 40.24
C LYS A 39 -33.60 81.90 41.41
N GLY A 40 -32.80 81.16 42.25
CA GLY A 40 -32.05 81.74 43.34
C GLY A 40 -30.80 82.51 42.97
N ASN A 41 -30.19 82.21 41.81
CA ASN A 41 -28.88 82.73 41.40
C ASN A 41 -28.81 83.39 40.01
N ALA A 42 -30.00 83.94 39.55
CA ALA A 42 -30.13 84.47 38.19
C ALA A 42 -29.05 85.53 37.82
N LYS A 43 -28.76 86.48 38.72
CA LYS A 43 -27.73 87.49 38.47
C LYS A 43 -26.27 86.96 38.35
N SER A 44 -25.99 85.91 39.03
CA SER A 44 -24.65 85.26 38.97
C SER A 44 -24.52 84.38 37.70
N ILE A 45 -25.59 83.76 37.25
CA ILE A 45 -25.63 82.94 36.05
C ILE A 45 -25.54 83.80 34.79
N ASP A 46 -26.24 84.94 34.71
CA ASP A 46 -26.13 85.88 33.61
C ASP A 46 -24.73 86.42 33.45
N ARG A 47 -23.99 86.67 34.53
CA ARG A 47 -22.60 87.11 34.49
C ARG A 47 -21.62 86.01 34.07
N LEU A 48 -21.96 84.73 34.37
CA LEU A 48 -21.20 83.57 33.94
C LEU A 48 -21.46 83.21 32.47
N MET A 49 -22.69 83.28 32.01
CA MET A 49 -23.09 83.04 30.62
C MET A 49 -22.68 84.11 29.63
N GLY A 50 -22.50 85.37 30.16
CA GLY A 50 -21.99 86.49 29.35
C GLY A 50 -20.51 86.41 28.92
N LYS A 51 -19.71 85.49 29.53
CA LYS A 51 -18.30 85.33 29.17
C LYS A 51 -18.14 84.22 28.12
N LYS A 52 -17.53 84.59 26.96
CA LYS A 52 -17.27 83.64 25.86
C LYS A 52 -16.52 82.38 26.31
N SER A 53 -15.60 82.49 27.27
CA SER A 53 -14.87 81.34 27.81
C SER A 53 -15.73 80.37 28.63
N THR A 54 -16.76 80.88 29.35
CA THR A 54 -17.65 80.05 30.12
C THR A 54 -18.62 79.28 29.23
N LEU A 55 -19.11 79.92 28.17
CA LEU A 55 -19.92 79.25 27.15
C LEU A 55 -19.14 78.14 26.43
N LEU A 56 -17.85 78.37 26.16
CA LEU A 56 -16.97 77.34 25.59
C LEU A 56 -16.80 76.12 26.50
N VAL A 57 -16.61 76.34 27.81
CA VAL A 57 -16.50 75.24 28.80
C VAL A 57 -17.80 74.49 28.94
N ILE A 58 -18.96 75.19 29.01
CA ILE A 58 -20.27 74.53 29.10
C ILE A 58 -20.58 73.72 27.84
N SER A 59 -20.30 74.28 26.65
CA SER A 59 -20.49 73.56 25.38
C SER A 59 -19.59 72.32 25.28
N LEU A 60 -18.32 72.44 25.75
CA LEU A 60 -17.39 71.30 25.80
C LEU A 60 -17.88 70.23 26.76
N LEU A 61 -18.37 70.60 27.96
CA LEU A 61 -18.93 69.66 28.91
C LEU A 61 -20.21 68.96 28.40
N LEU A 62 -21.09 69.73 27.70
CA LEU A 62 -22.27 69.16 27.05
C LEU A 62 -21.87 68.24 25.90
N ALA A 63 -20.92 68.64 25.04
CA ALA A 63 -20.42 67.80 23.96
C ALA A 63 -19.78 66.55 24.48
N PHE A 64 -18.99 66.64 25.57
CA PHE A 64 -18.41 65.45 26.23
C PHE A 64 -19.47 64.56 26.85
N GLY A 65 -20.48 65.15 27.49
CA GLY A 65 -21.63 64.38 28.03
C GLY A 65 -22.41 63.61 26.95
N VAL A 66 -22.69 64.30 25.83
CA VAL A 66 -23.35 63.67 24.67
C VAL A 66 -22.44 62.59 24.04
N PHE A 67 -21.13 62.90 23.93
CA PHE A 67 -20.15 61.93 23.45
C PHE A 67 -20.13 60.64 24.31
N VAL A 68 -20.10 60.77 25.65
CA VAL A 68 -20.08 59.62 26.57
C VAL A 68 -21.41 58.83 26.47
N ILE A 69 -22.57 59.51 26.27
CA ILE A 69 -23.86 58.86 26.09
C ILE A 69 -23.88 58.09 24.75
N ILE A 70 -23.46 58.70 23.68
CA ILE A 70 -23.37 58.07 22.35
C ILE A 70 -22.32 56.96 22.34
N ASP A 71 -21.19 57.16 22.95
CA ASP A 71 -20.15 56.13 23.05
C ASP A 71 -20.59 54.92 23.90
N LYS A 72 -21.41 55.13 24.95
CA LYS A 72 -22.06 54.04 25.66
C LYS A 72 -23.08 53.28 24.82
N GLU A 73 -23.84 53.98 23.94
CA GLU A 73 -24.81 53.35 23.04
C GLU A 73 -24.10 52.68 21.85
N SER A 74 -23.01 53.22 21.34
CA SER A 74 -22.20 52.58 20.27
C SER A 74 -21.45 51.34 20.76
N ASN A 75 -21.15 51.20 22.06
CA ASN A 75 -20.66 49.95 22.65
C ASN A 75 -21.77 48.87 22.80
N VAL A 76 -23.01 49.13 22.46
CA VAL A 76 -24.14 48.17 22.47
C VAL A 76 -24.33 47.55 21.06
N ILE A 77 -23.69 48.07 20.00
CA ILE A 77 -23.50 47.34 18.77
C ILE A 77 -22.32 46.41 19.02
N ILE A 78 -22.56 45.31 19.73
CA ILE A 78 -21.62 44.20 19.86
C ILE A 78 -21.44 43.66 18.45
N ASP A 79 -20.35 44.06 17.79
CA ASP A 79 -19.90 43.43 16.54
C ASP A 79 -19.77 41.94 16.81
N GLN A 80 -20.81 41.20 16.53
CA GLN A 80 -20.80 39.77 16.58
C GLN A 80 -20.10 39.27 15.32
N TYR A 81 -18.92 38.71 15.52
CA TYR A 81 -18.18 38.00 14.48
C TYR A 81 -18.52 36.53 14.55
N ALA A 82 -18.59 35.90 13.38
CA ALA A 82 -18.70 34.47 13.28
C ALA A 82 -17.40 33.94 12.63
N GLU A 83 -16.83 32.93 13.21
CA GLU A 83 -15.63 32.26 12.66
C GLU A 83 -15.80 30.74 12.76
N ILE A 84 -15.37 30.03 11.71
CA ILE A 84 -15.50 28.58 11.61
C ILE A 84 -14.18 27.92 11.99
N LEU A 85 -14.23 26.99 12.93
CA LEU A 85 -13.14 26.07 13.26
C LEU A 85 -13.43 24.76 12.53
N TYR A 86 -12.68 24.50 11.49
CA TYR A 86 -12.85 23.30 10.68
C TYR A 86 -12.24 22.05 11.33
N ASN A 87 -12.82 20.89 11.03
CA ASN A 87 -12.27 19.57 11.34
C ASN A 87 -11.94 19.37 12.83
N GLN A 88 -12.81 19.82 13.72
CA GLN A 88 -12.58 19.62 15.16
C GLN A 88 -12.86 18.16 15.57
N PRO A 89 -11.96 17.50 16.30
CA PRO A 89 -12.10 16.08 16.65
C PRO A 89 -13.32 15.87 17.57
N VAL A 90 -14.03 14.77 17.35
CA VAL A 90 -15.16 14.35 18.16
C VAL A 90 -14.76 13.16 19.03
N THR A 91 -15.03 13.23 20.32
CA THR A 91 -14.80 12.17 21.29
C THR A 91 -16.13 11.65 21.85
N ALA A 92 -16.27 10.34 21.98
CA ALA A 92 -17.41 9.73 22.65
C ALA A 92 -17.00 9.26 24.05
N VAL A 93 -17.90 9.40 25.01
CA VAL A 93 -17.76 8.86 26.36
C VAL A 93 -18.71 7.69 26.50
N TYR A 94 -18.20 6.47 26.57
CA TYR A 94 -18.96 5.22 26.73
C TYR A 94 -18.07 4.14 27.32
N ASN A 95 -18.64 2.99 27.62
CA ASN A 95 -17.86 1.84 28.10
C ASN A 95 -17.26 1.08 26.89
N GLU A 96 -15.99 1.38 26.55
CA GLU A 96 -15.26 0.78 25.41
C GLU A 96 -14.98 -0.71 25.58
N GLU A 97 -15.07 -1.26 26.81
CA GLU A 97 -14.91 -2.69 27.04
C GLU A 97 -16.14 -3.51 26.64
N LEU A 98 -17.32 -2.90 26.76
CA LEU A 98 -18.60 -3.59 26.51
C LEU A 98 -19.20 -3.27 25.15
N TYR A 99 -18.89 -2.11 24.58
CA TYR A 99 -19.59 -1.60 23.40
C TYR A 99 -18.64 -1.13 22.30
N VAL A 100 -19.15 -1.17 21.08
CA VAL A 100 -18.55 -0.54 19.89
C VAL A 100 -19.57 0.47 19.36
N VAL A 101 -19.13 1.69 19.07
CA VAL A 101 -19.96 2.76 18.56
C VAL A 101 -19.59 3.07 17.12
N GLU A 102 -20.59 3.11 16.24
CA GLU A 102 -20.46 3.46 14.84
C GLU A 102 -21.36 4.62 14.44
N GLY A 103 -21.04 5.27 13.33
CA GLY A 103 -21.79 6.42 12.83
C GLY A 103 -21.39 7.76 13.46
N LEU A 104 -20.42 7.76 14.40
CA LEU A 104 -19.86 9.00 14.94
C LEU A 104 -18.87 9.59 13.92
N PRO A 105 -19.04 10.87 13.49
CA PRO A 105 -18.06 11.52 12.63
C PRO A 105 -16.73 11.71 13.38
N LYS A 106 -15.62 11.53 12.69
CA LYS A 106 -14.29 11.75 13.29
C LYS A 106 -14.05 13.23 13.62
N THR A 107 -14.60 14.11 12.82
CA THR A 107 -14.48 15.57 12.97
C THR A 107 -15.80 16.26 12.65
N VAL A 108 -15.99 17.45 13.22
CA VAL A 108 -17.12 18.36 12.93
C VAL A 108 -16.63 19.79 12.86
N ASP A 109 -17.40 20.65 12.20
CA ASP A 109 -17.10 22.06 12.14
C ASP A 109 -17.81 22.81 13.25
N ILE A 110 -17.13 23.78 13.85
CA ILE A 110 -17.66 24.63 14.92
C ILE A 110 -17.71 26.06 14.44
N THR A 111 -18.88 26.63 14.34
CA THR A 111 -19.05 28.08 14.15
C THR A 111 -19.09 28.76 15.49
N LEU A 112 -18.08 29.55 15.82
CA LEU A 112 -18.05 30.39 17.01
C LEU A 112 -18.66 31.78 16.69
N VAL A 113 -19.54 32.27 17.55
CA VAL A 113 -20.19 33.56 17.40
C VAL A 113 -19.96 34.40 18.66
N GLY A 114 -19.45 35.63 18.48
CA GLY A 114 -19.21 36.55 19.61
C GLY A 114 -18.24 37.64 19.27
N GLN A 115 -17.71 38.31 20.31
CA GLN A 115 -16.74 39.39 20.11
C GLN A 115 -15.40 38.85 19.56
N LYS A 116 -14.82 39.56 18.62
CA LYS A 116 -13.55 39.18 17.93
C LYS A 116 -12.42 38.79 18.90
N ARG A 117 -12.27 39.53 20.01
CA ARG A 117 -11.26 39.22 21.04
C ARG A 117 -11.52 37.88 21.74
N HIS A 118 -12.78 37.52 21.98
CA HIS A 118 -13.14 36.26 22.64
C HIS A 118 -12.95 35.06 21.69
N ILE A 119 -13.28 35.23 20.41
CA ILE A 119 -12.99 34.24 19.38
C ILE A 119 -11.49 34.00 19.27
N PHE A 120 -10.69 35.06 19.23
CA PHE A 120 -9.22 34.96 19.19
C PHE A 120 -8.66 34.20 20.40
N LEU A 121 -9.14 34.50 21.62
CA LEU A 121 -8.75 33.80 22.84
C LEU A 121 -9.18 32.34 22.82
N ALA A 122 -10.37 32.03 22.30
CA ALA A 122 -10.84 30.65 22.16
C ALA A 122 -9.94 29.82 21.22
N LYS A 123 -9.45 30.43 20.15
CA LYS A 123 -8.50 29.78 19.22
C LYS A 123 -7.13 29.50 19.83
N GLN A 124 -6.66 30.36 20.72
CA GLN A 124 -5.38 30.16 21.40
C GLN A 124 -5.45 29.17 22.58
N SER A 125 -6.65 28.96 23.13
CA SER A 125 -6.82 28.03 24.23
C SER A 125 -7.20 26.65 23.70
N PRO A 126 -6.46 25.58 24.02
CA PRO A 126 -6.85 24.24 23.61
C PRO A 126 -8.24 23.92 24.20
N SER A 127 -9.21 23.80 23.32
CA SER A 127 -10.55 23.36 23.70
C SER A 127 -10.51 21.87 24.08
N LYS A 128 -11.41 21.43 24.96
CA LYS A 128 -11.58 19.99 25.21
C LYS A 128 -12.22 19.25 24.02
N GLY A 129 -12.39 19.94 22.88
CA GLY A 129 -12.98 19.39 21.67
C GLY A 129 -14.51 19.27 21.76
N VAL A 130 -15.04 18.55 20.77
CA VAL A 130 -16.47 18.18 20.74
C VAL A 130 -16.62 16.81 21.37
N SER A 131 -17.60 16.62 22.22
CA SER A 131 -17.86 15.36 22.89
C SER A 131 -19.32 14.96 22.83
N VAL A 132 -19.56 13.68 22.90
CA VAL A 132 -20.89 13.10 23.08
C VAL A 132 -20.85 12.09 24.22
N ASP A 133 -21.82 12.18 25.11
CA ASP A 133 -21.98 11.23 26.20
C ASP A 133 -23.01 10.17 25.81
N LEU A 134 -22.54 8.94 25.71
CA LEU A 134 -23.33 7.77 25.36
C LEU A 134 -23.50 6.83 26.58
N THR A 135 -23.11 7.29 27.77
CA THR A 135 -23.18 6.50 29.00
C THR A 135 -24.65 6.11 29.30
N GLY A 136 -24.86 4.84 29.58
CA GLY A 136 -26.20 4.32 29.92
C GLY A 136 -27.10 4.02 28.72
N LEU A 137 -26.69 4.31 27.48
CA LEU A 137 -27.40 3.88 26.29
C LEU A 137 -27.22 2.37 26.05
N LYS A 138 -28.30 1.70 25.66
CA LYS A 138 -28.30 0.27 25.31
C LYS A 138 -27.91 0.08 23.85
N PRO A 139 -27.50 -1.13 23.44
CA PRO A 139 -27.31 -1.45 22.03
C PRO A 139 -28.51 -1.10 21.16
N GLY A 140 -28.25 -0.51 19.99
CA GLY A 140 -29.25 -0.03 19.04
C GLY A 140 -28.88 1.31 18.41
N ASN A 141 -29.84 1.89 17.66
CA ASN A 141 -29.68 3.17 16.98
C ASN A 141 -30.14 4.31 17.90
N HIS A 142 -29.28 5.29 18.07
CA HIS A 142 -29.56 6.46 18.90
C HIS A 142 -29.26 7.75 18.16
N LYS A 143 -30.17 8.71 18.22
CA LYS A 143 -29.95 10.09 17.77
C LYS A 143 -29.41 10.90 18.93
N VAL A 144 -28.17 11.35 18.83
CA VAL A 144 -27.44 12.02 19.92
C VAL A 144 -27.03 13.44 19.51
N THR A 145 -26.93 14.33 20.49
CA THR A 145 -26.53 15.72 20.28
C THR A 145 -25.08 15.88 20.71
N LEU A 146 -24.26 16.42 19.82
CA LEU A 146 -22.87 16.75 20.10
C LEU A 146 -22.77 18.01 20.97
N LYS A 147 -21.81 18.05 21.87
CA LYS A 147 -21.57 19.16 22.78
C LYS A 147 -20.13 19.66 22.62
N TYR A 148 -20.00 20.97 22.48
CA TYR A 148 -18.69 21.62 22.50
C TYR A 148 -18.37 22.14 23.89
N SER A 149 -17.25 21.72 24.45
CA SER A 149 -16.80 22.16 25.77
C SER A 149 -15.97 23.43 25.64
N GLN A 150 -16.66 24.58 25.67
CA GLN A 150 -16.02 25.89 25.61
C GLN A 150 -15.64 26.41 27.01
N ARG A 151 -14.53 27.14 27.11
CA ARG A 151 -14.09 27.80 28.34
C ARG A 151 -14.74 29.18 28.54
N LEU A 152 -15.07 29.87 27.48
CA LEU A 152 -15.58 31.23 27.50
C LEU A 152 -17.12 31.21 27.34
N LYS A 153 -17.83 31.44 28.43
CA LYS A 153 -19.31 31.53 28.42
C LYS A 153 -19.87 32.69 27.59
N SER A 154 -18.99 33.61 27.16
CA SER A 154 -19.36 34.79 26.35
C SER A 154 -19.35 34.53 24.85
N LEU A 155 -19.11 33.31 24.41
CA LEU A 155 -19.23 32.89 23.03
C LEU A 155 -20.40 31.96 22.86
N ASP A 156 -21.16 32.15 21.79
CA ASP A 156 -22.13 31.18 21.31
C ASP A 156 -21.45 30.26 20.29
N TYR A 157 -21.95 29.04 20.14
CA TYR A 157 -21.42 28.10 19.16
C TYR A 157 -22.55 27.33 18.45
N LYS A 158 -22.25 26.96 17.21
CA LYS A 158 -23.08 26.05 16.42
C LYS A 158 -22.18 24.95 15.86
N LEU A 159 -22.60 23.71 16.00
CA LEU A 159 -21.93 22.54 15.44
C LEU A 159 -22.58 22.14 14.12
N ASP A 160 -21.78 21.72 13.19
CA ASP A 160 -22.24 21.17 11.92
C ASP A 160 -21.52 19.84 11.65
N PRO A 161 -22.22 18.70 11.75
CA PRO A 161 -23.59 18.52 12.26
C PRO A 161 -23.69 18.69 13.78
N SER A 162 -24.83 19.17 14.28
CA SER A 162 -25.12 19.28 15.73
C SER A 162 -25.72 18.01 16.35
N GLN A 163 -26.33 17.18 15.51
CA GLN A 163 -26.91 15.89 15.88
C GLN A 163 -26.45 14.82 14.91
N VAL A 164 -26.15 13.65 15.44
CA VAL A 164 -25.70 12.49 14.66
C VAL A 164 -26.47 11.24 15.11
N THR A 165 -26.65 10.32 14.18
CA THR A 165 -27.19 9.00 14.50
C THR A 165 -26.02 8.04 14.70
N VAL A 166 -25.93 7.46 15.88
CA VAL A 166 -24.91 6.45 16.23
C VAL A 166 -25.58 5.11 16.45
N THR A 167 -24.88 4.04 16.09
CA THR A 167 -25.31 2.68 16.39
C THR A 167 -24.36 2.08 17.42
N ILE A 168 -24.90 1.60 18.52
CA ILE A 168 -24.17 0.95 19.61
C ILE A 168 -24.34 -0.56 19.44
N TYR A 169 -23.23 -1.28 19.36
CA TYR A 169 -23.20 -2.74 19.29
C TYR A 169 -22.56 -3.31 20.55
N ASN A 170 -22.98 -4.51 20.95
CA ASN A 170 -22.22 -5.31 21.91
C ASN A 170 -20.84 -5.63 21.33
N LYS A 171 -19.81 -5.51 22.16
CA LYS A 171 -18.45 -5.90 21.80
C LYS A 171 -18.28 -7.38 22.12
N GLU A 172 -18.03 -8.18 21.10
CA GLU A 172 -17.74 -9.59 21.19
C GLU A 172 -16.25 -9.84 20.95
N SER A 173 -15.75 -11.00 21.37
CA SER A 173 -14.35 -11.39 21.24
C SER A 173 -14.28 -12.78 20.63
N GLU A 174 -13.44 -12.95 19.62
CA GLU A 174 -13.19 -14.23 18.97
C GLU A 174 -11.68 -14.46 18.79
N THR A 175 -11.24 -15.70 18.93
CA THR A 175 -9.87 -16.10 18.60
C THR A 175 -9.76 -16.36 17.10
N ARG A 176 -8.75 -15.76 16.46
CA ARG A 176 -8.46 -15.95 15.04
C ARG A 176 -7.01 -16.38 14.85
N GLY A 177 -6.79 -17.33 13.93
CA GLY A 177 -5.45 -17.73 13.52
C GLY A 177 -4.67 -16.55 12.93
N LEU A 178 -3.40 -16.46 13.27
CA LEU A 178 -2.48 -15.43 12.81
C LEU A 178 -1.60 -15.98 11.69
N THR A 179 -1.49 -15.23 10.60
CA THR A 179 -0.58 -15.48 9.50
C THR A 179 0.29 -14.24 9.29
N TYR A 180 1.18 -14.25 8.31
CA TYR A 180 1.98 -13.08 7.97
C TYR A 180 1.85 -12.71 6.50
N ASP A 181 2.21 -11.46 6.19
CA ASP A 181 2.36 -10.95 4.83
C ASP A 181 3.68 -10.19 4.74
N LEU A 182 4.43 -10.42 3.66
CA LEU A 182 5.72 -9.78 3.43
C LEU A 182 5.55 -8.56 2.56
N LEU A 183 5.88 -7.39 3.11
CA LEU A 183 5.83 -6.11 2.40
C LEU A 183 7.23 -5.73 1.89
N HIS A 184 7.28 -5.07 0.73
CA HIS A 184 8.51 -4.49 0.16
C HIS A 184 9.66 -5.50 0.02
N GLN A 185 9.38 -6.72 -0.44
CA GLN A 185 10.39 -7.76 -0.64
C GLN A 185 11.48 -7.34 -1.63
N ASP A 186 11.15 -6.48 -2.58
CA ASP A 186 12.04 -5.88 -3.57
C ASP A 186 13.11 -4.95 -2.96
N SER A 187 12.90 -4.51 -1.72
CA SER A 187 13.90 -3.72 -0.98
C SER A 187 15.04 -4.55 -0.39
N LEU A 188 14.89 -5.87 -0.34
CA LEU A 188 15.93 -6.78 0.12
C LEU A 188 17.06 -6.86 -0.93
N ASP A 189 18.29 -7.07 -0.46
CA ASP A 189 19.43 -7.33 -1.39
C ASP A 189 19.11 -8.56 -2.26
N SER A 190 19.37 -8.45 -3.56
CA SER A 190 19.04 -9.50 -4.55
C SER A 190 19.70 -10.86 -4.30
N LYS A 191 20.72 -10.91 -3.44
CA LYS A 191 21.39 -12.13 -3.00
C LYS A 191 20.80 -12.77 -1.75
N LEU A 192 19.90 -12.05 -1.07
CA LEU A 192 19.24 -12.51 0.15
C LEU A 192 17.87 -13.11 -0.15
N PHE A 193 17.54 -14.16 0.57
CA PHE A 193 16.28 -14.86 0.46
C PHE A 193 15.67 -15.08 1.85
N ILE A 194 14.39 -14.80 2.01
CA ILE A 194 13.66 -15.07 3.23
C ILE A 194 13.22 -16.54 3.20
N LYS A 195 13.89 -17.39 3.99
CA LYS A 195 13.60 -18.83 4.09
C LYS A 195 12.31 -19.09 4.87
N GLY A 196 12.03 -18.27 5.87
CA GLY A 196 10.83 -18.43 6.70
C GLY A 196 10.62 -17.26 7.65
N VAL A 197 9.38 -17.14 8.13
CA VAL A 197 8.96 -16.19 9.16
C VAL A 197 8.21 -16.97 10.24
N GLU A 198 8.69 -16.87 11.46
CA GLU A 198 8.07 -17.43 12.65
C GLU A 198 7.52 -16.28 13.50
N LEU A 199 6.25 -16.34 13.87
CA LEU A 199 5.63 -15.36 14.75
C LEU A 199 5.69 -15.87 16.20
N ASP A 200 5.76 -14.96 17.16
CA ASP A 200 5.80 -15.28 18.60
C ASP A 200 4.50 -15.97 19.09
N ARG A 201 3.46 -15.97 18.26
CA ARG A 201 2.17 -16.64 18.53
C ARG A 201 1.47 -17.09 17.25
N THR A 202 0.56 -18.03 17.40
CA THR A 202 -0.20 -18.63 16.30
C THR A 202 -1.61 -18.07 16.16
N ASP A 203 -2.10 -17.37 17.20
CA ASP A 203 -3.45 -16.83 17.26
C ASP A 203 -3.50 -15.50 18.01
N VAL A 204 -4.58 -14.76 17.79
CA VAL A 204 -4.86 -13.47 18.42
C VAL A 204 -6.34 -13.35 18.74
N ILE A 205 -6.67 -12.47 19.68
CA ILE A 205 -8.06 -12.15 19.99
C ILE A 205 -8.48 -10.96 19.17
N VAL A 206 -9.58 -11.11 18.43
CA VAL A 206 -10.21 -10.02 17.67
C VAL A 206 -11.48 -9.60 18.39
N LYS A 207 -11.60 -8.31 18.71
CA LYS A 207 -12.76 -7.75 19.40
C LYS A 207 -13.49 -6.76 18.51
N GLY A 208 -14.82 -6.78 18.53
CA GLY A 208 -15.62 -5.89 17.72
C GLY A 208 -17.11 -6.18 17.74
N ALA A 209 -17.87 -5.50 16.90
CA ALA A 209 -19.27 -5.83 16.66
C ALA A 209 -19.37 -7.19 15.93
N LYS A 210 -20.32 -8.04 16.31
CA LYS A 210 -20.52 -9.39 15.76
C LYS A 210 -20.45 -9.42 14.22
N TYR A 211 -21.20 -8.57 13.54
CA TYR A 211 -21.23 -8.54 12.08
C TYR A 211 -19.87 -8.18 11.42
N LYS A 212 -18.96 -7.49 12.15
CA LYS A 212 -17.58 -7.25 11.70
C LYS A 212 -16.71 -8.47 11.93
N LEU A 213 -16.84 -9.13 13.08
CA LEU A 213 -16.11 -10.37 13.39
C LEU A 213 -16.44 -11.47 12.38
N GLU A 214 -17.70 -11.61 11.98
CA GLU A 214 -18.14 -12.54 10.93
C GLU A 214 -17.50 -12.27 9.56
N LYS A 215 -17.10 -11.03 9.27
CA LYS A 215 -16.40 -10.66 8.03
C LYS A 215 -14.90 -10.93 8.08
N VAL A 216 -14.31 -11.05 9.26
CA VAL A 216 -12.87 -11.31 9.39
C VAL A 216 -12.55 -12.73 8.91
N ALA A 217 -11.89 -12.83 7.76
CA ALA A 217 -11.41 -14.09 7.22
C ALA A 217 -10.05 -14.49 7.79
N THR A 218 -9.12 -13.52 7.91
CA THR A 218 -7.77 -13.76 8.40
C THR A 218 -7.20 -12.54 9.10
N VAL A 219 -6.27 -12.77 10.04
CA VAL A 219 -5.44 -11.72 10.62
C VAL A 219 -4.01 -11.95 10.18
N LYS A 220 -3.35 -10.88 9.69
CA LYS A 220 -2.00 -10.95 9.19
C LYS A 220 -1.07 -9.99 9.92
N ALA A 221 0.12 -10.48 10.25
CA ALA A 221 1.24 -9.67 10.67
C ALA A 221 1.94 -9.07 9.43
N LEU A 222 2.07 -7.76 9.36
CA LEU A 222 2.67 -7.06 8.23
C LEU A 222 4.18 -6.93 8.43
N VAL A 223 4.93 -7.91 7.93
CA VAL A 223 6.38 -7.97 8.03
C VAL A 223 7.01 -7.12 6.92
N ASP A 224 7.57 -5.98 7.30
CA ASP A 224 8.15 -5.03 6.35
C ASP A 224 9.64 -5.31 6.14
N ALA A 225 10.00 -5.76 4.93
CA ALA A 225 11.37 -6.07 4.55
C ALA A 225 12.32 -4.86 4.58
N THR A 226 11.81 -3.62 4.52
CA THR A 226 12.64 -2.41 4.64
C THR A 226 13.28 -2.27 6.03
N LYS A 227 12.69 -2.90 7.04
CA LYS A 227 13.20 -2.91 8.42
C LYS A 227 14.29 -3.96 8.65
N ILE A 228 14.53 -4.84 7.67
CA ILE A 228 15.58 -5.86 7.72
C ILE A 228 16.92 -5.18 7.40
N PRO A 229 17.96 -5.37 8.25
CA PRO A 229 19.29 -4.83 7.96
C PRO A 229 19.84 -5.39 6.64
N ARG A 230 20.29 -4.52 5.76
CA ARG A 230 20.92 -4.91 4.50
C ARG A 230 22.16 -5.78 4.75
N GLN A 231 22.37 -6.79 3.93
CA GLN A 231 23.55 -7.68 3.94
C GLN A 231 23.71 -8.57 5.19
N LYS A 232 22.63 -8.95 5.87
CA LYS A 232 22.70 -9.84 7.02
C LYS A 232 21.96 -11.14 6.75
N THR A 233 22.69 -12.28 6.79
CA THR A 233 22.11 -13.62 6.84
C THR A 233 21.93 -14.07 8.28
N GLY A 234 21.06 -15.03 8.52
CA GLY A 234 20.74 -15.57 9.84
C GLY A 234 19.37 -15.15 10.35
N ASP A 235 19.13 -15.39 11.63
CA ASP A 235 17.87 -15.09 12.28
C ASP A 235 17.83 -13.62 12.72
N ILE A 236 16.79 -12.92 12.31
CA ILE A 236 16.53 -11.51 12.68
C ILE A 236 15.15 -11.43 13.30
N THR A 237 15.06 -10.84 14.49
CA THR A 237 13.77 -10.58 15.13
C THR A 237 13.33 -9.14 14.89
N LEU A 238 12.20 -8.98 14.22
CA LEU A 238 11.49 -7.70 14.12
C LEU A 238 10.50 -7.63 15.26
N LYS A 239 10.60 -6.57 16.05
CA LYS A 239 9.69 -6.28 17.15
C LYS A 239 8.53 -5.40 16.70
N ASP A 240 7.43 -5.49 17.42
CA ASP A 240 6.26 -4.63 17.22
C ASP A 240 5.72 -4.63 15.80
N VAL A 241 5.65 -5.81 15.16
CA VAL A 241 5.05 -5.97 13.84
C VAL A 241 3.54 -5.75 13.93
N PRO A 242 2.97 -4.81 13.17
CA PRO A 242 1.55 -4.48 13.26
C PRO A 242 0.68 -5.58 12.66
N LEU A 243 -0.51 -5.75 13.26
CA LEU A 243 -1.52 -6.70 12.83
C LEU A 243 -2.66 -6.01 12.10
N VAL A 244 -3.17 -6.65 11.06
CA VAL A 244 -4.32 -6.18 10.28
C VAL A 244 -5.27 -7.34 10.01
N ALA A 245 -6.57 -7.09 10.21
CA ALA A 245 -7.61 -8.04 9.89
C ALA A 245 -8.14 -7.80 8.46
N TYR A 246 -8.33 -8.87 7.70
CA TYR A 246 -8.83 -8.83 6.33
C TYR A 246 -10.09 -9.69 6.17
N ASP A 247 -10.96 -9.26 5.26
CA ASP A 247 -12.10 -10.07 4.81
C ASP A 247 -11.69 -11.06 3.70
N THR A 248 -12.64 -11.84 3.22
CA THR A 248 -12.44 -12.81 2.13
C THR A 248 -12.00 -12.19 0.80
N ASN A 249 -12.23 -10.89 0.61
CA ASN A 249 -11.85 -10.14 -0.59
C ASN A 249 -10.51 -9.38 -0.42
N GLY A 250 -9.82 -9.58 0.71
CA GLY A 250 -8.57 -8.86 1.02
C GLY A 250 -8.76 -7.41 1.45
N LYS A 251 -9.99 -6.99 1.80
CA LYS A 251 -10.27 -5.65 2.31
C LYS A 251 -10.07 -5.61 3.82
N ILE A 252 -9.49 -4.53 4.33
CA ILE A 252 -9.27 -4.32 5.76
C ILE A 252 -10.62 -4.22 6.50
N VAL A 253 -10.73 -4.98 7.58
CA VAL A 253 -11.86 -4.92 8.52
C VAL A 253 -11.41 -4.16 9.75
N ASP A 254 -12.12 -3.09 10.07
CA ASP A 254 -11.83 -2.24 11.23
C ASP A 254 -12.35 -2.89 12.53
N VAL A 255 -11.47 -3.61 13.21
CA VAL A 255 -11.69 -4.33 14.47
C VAL A 255 -10.51 -4.12 15.41
N GLU A 256 -10.73 -4.31 16.70
CA GLU A 256 -9.65 -4.28 17.68
C GLU A 256 -8.94 -5.64 17.74
N ILE A 257 -7.63 -5.65 17.59
CA ILE A 257 -6.81 -6.87 17.67
C ILE A 257 -5.97 -6.80 18.95
N VAL A 258 -5.97 -7.88 19.72
CA VAL A 258 -5.23 -7.99 20.99
C VAL A 258 -4.31 -9.20 20.94
N PRO A 259 -2.98 -8.99 21.06
CA PRO A 259 -2.28 -7.71 21.12
C PRO A 259 -2.29 -6.95 19.80
N LYS A 260 -1.94 -5.66 19.79
CA LYS A 260 -1.89 -4.83 18.57
C LYS A 260 -0.69 -5.16 17.67
N THR A 261 0.36 -5.73 18.25
CA THR A 261 1.62 -6.08 17.58
C THR A 261 2.11 -7.43 18.05
N VAL A 262 2.97 -8.04 17.25
CA VAL A 262 3.65 -9.31 17.54
C VAL A 262 5.12 -9.20 17.16
N ASP A 263 5.95 -10.09 17.69
CA ASP A 263 7.33 -10.22 17.27
C ASP A 263 7.44 -11.27 16.16
N ALA A 264 8.21 -10.97 15.12
CA ALA A 264 8.46 -11.86 13.99
C ALA A 264 9.94 -12.22 13.91
N LYS A 265 10.27 -13.49 13.98
CA LYS A 265 11.59 -14.02 13.72
C LYS A 265 11.69 -14.41 12.25
N ILE A 266 12.59 -13.78 11.52
CA ILE A 266 12.80 -13.94 10.09
C ILE A 266 14.14 -14.65 9.89
N THR A 267 14.12 -15.79 9.20
CA THR A 267 15.34 -16.50 8.82
C THR A 267 15.73 -16.09 7.41
N ILE A 268 16.87 -15.43 7.28
CA ILE A 268 17.41 -14.93 6.02
C ILE A 268 18.62 -15.79 5.61
N THR A 269 18.58 -16.28 4.39
CA THR A 269 19.64 -17.08 3.79
C THR A 269 20.16 -16.42 2.51
N SER A 270 21.31 -16.89 2.02
CA SER A 270 21.85 -16.49 0.72
C SER A 270 22.26 -17.76 -0.04
N PRO A 271 21.30 -18.60 -0.45
CA PRO A 271 21.63 -19.78 -1.19
C PRO A 271 22.32 -19.41 -2.49
N SER A 272 23.47 -20.05 -2.74
CA SER A 272 24.26 -19.78 -3.94
C SER A 272 24.94 -21.06 -4.44
N LYS A 273 25.14 -21.14 -5.75
CA LYS A 273 25.82 -22.22 -6.41
C LYS A 273 26.60 -21.69 -7.59
N GLU A 274 27.81 -22.20 -7.79
CA GLU A 274 28.55 -21.97 -9.00
C GLU A 274 28.07 -22.95 -10.07
N VAL A 275 27.62 -22.41 -11.22
CA VAL A 275 27.13 -23.20 -12.35
C VAL A 275 27.91 -22.86 -13.62
N PRO A 276 28.25 -23.85 -14.43
CA PRO A 276 28.92 -23.62 -15.70
C PRO A 276 27.99 -22.97 -16.71
N ILE A 277 28.55 -22.15 -17.59
CA ILE A 277 27.88 -21.60 -18.76
C ILE A 277 28.00 -22.56 -19.91
N LYS A 278 26.90 -23.04 -20.46
CA LYS A 278 26.83 -23.82 -21.67
C LYS A 278 26.41 -22.96 -22.84
N ILE A 279 27.29 -22.75 -23.79
CA ILE A 279 26.98 -21.96 -24.98
C ILE A 279 26.39 -22.88 -26.04
N VAL A 280 25.21 -22.54 -26.53
CA VAL A 280 24.47 -23.30 -27.54
C VAL A 280 24.38 -22.46 -28.82
N PRO A 281 25.15 -22.78 -29.86
CA PRO A 281 25.04 -22.13 -31.16
C PRO A 281 23.70 -22.53 -31.81
N THR A 282 22.97 -21.55 -32.34
CA THR A 282 21.71 -21.73 -33.03
C THR A 282 21.82 -21.18 -34.47
N GLY A 283 21.11 -21.79 -35.41
CA GLY A 283 21.17 -21.43 -36.82
C GLY A 283 22.19 -22.26 -37.62
N LYS A 284 22.41 -21.90 -38.88
CA LYS A 284 23.38 -22.56 -39.80
C LYS A 284 24.44 -21.56 -40.25
N LEU A 285 25.69 -21.96 -40.20
CA LEU A 285 26.75 -21.14 -40.72
C LEU A 285 26.64 -20.97 -42.24
N ALA A 286 27.38 -20.03 -42.79
CA ALA A 286 27.50 -19.88 -44.22
C ALA A 286 28.05 -21.15 -44.89
N PHE A 287 27.67 -21.40 -46.13
CA PHE A 287 28.13 -22.57 -46.87
C PHE A 287 29.63 -22.74 -46.87
N GLY A 288 30.11 -23.93 -46.55
CA GLY A 288 31.51 -24.26 -46.49
C GLY A 288 32.24 -23.70 -45.24
N LYS A 289 31.51 -23.32 -44.21
CA LYS A 289 32.04 -22.80 -42.93
C LYS A 289 31.64 -23.66 -41.75
N ALA A 290 32.54 -23.77 -40.78
CA ALA A 290 32.31 -24.49 -39.53
C ALA A 290 32.87 -23.72 -38.34
N ILE A 291 32.37 -24.00 -37.16
CA ILE A 291 32.89 -23.42 -35.90
C ILE A 291 34.18 -24.13 -35.57
N LYS A 292 35.26 -23.35 -35.43
CA LYS A 292 36.55 -23.82 -34.96
C LYS A 292 36.63 -23.83 -33.44
N SER A 293 36.34 -22.71 -32.80
CA SER A 293 36.28 -22.58 -31.36
C SER A 293 35.16 -21.65 -30.90
N ILE A 294 34.72 -21.88 -29.68
CA ILE A 294 33.83 -20.98 -28.95
C ILE A 294 34.52 -20.68 -27.63
N ASP A 295 34.99 -19.44 -27.47
CA ASP A 295 35.71 -19.00 -26.30
C ASP A 295 34.84 -18.03 -25.51
N SER A 296 34.69 -18.25 -24.22
CA SER A 296 33.90 -17.40 -23.31
C SER A 296 34.81 -16.65 -22.35
N SER A 297 34.49 -15.39 -22.10
CA SER A 297 35.19 -14.59 -21.09
C SER A 297 34.98 -15.09 -19.66
N VAL A 298 33.94 -15.90 -19.43
CA VAL A 298 33.57 -16.48 -18.13
C VAL A 298 33.07 -17.90 -18.38
N SER A 299 33.65 -18.88 -17.71
CA SER A 299 33.29 -20.31 -17.84
C SER A 299 32.16 -20.71 -16.89
N SER A 300 32.06 -20.05 -15.73
CA SER A 300 31.04 -20.31 -14.71
C SER A 300 30.57 -19.01 -14.07
N VAL A 301 29.40 -19.03 -13.50
CA VAL A 301 28.81 -17.90 -12.74
C VAL A 301 28.23 -18.41 -11.43
N THR A 302 28.29 -17.56 -10.40
CA THR A 302 27.59 -17.83 -9.15
C THR A 302 26.16 -17.31 -9.28
N VAL A 303 25.19 -18.19 -9.07
CA VAL A 303 23.78 -17.88 -9.03
C VAL A 303 23.29 -17.80 -7.58
N TYR A 304 22.37 -16.88 -7.30
CA TYR A 304 21.74 -16.68 -5.99
C TYR A 304 20.23 -16.75 -6.18
N GLY A 305 19.50 -17.33 -5.22
CA GLY A 305 18.05 -17.43 -5.32
C GLY A 305 17.44 -18.38 -4.33
N ASP A 306 16.26 -18.89 -4.67
CA ASP A 306 15.59 -19.93 -3.91
C ASP A 306 16.45 -21.19 -3.80
N GLU A 307 16.47 -21.82 -2.61
CA GLU A 307 17.34 -22.97 -2.31
C GLU A 307 17.07 -24.16 -3.27
N ASP A 308 15.78 -24.41 -3.58
CA ASP A 308 15.38 -25.48 -4.48
C ASP A 308 15.74 -25.18 -5.94
N ALA A 309 15.59 -23.92 -6.37
CA ALA A 309 15.94 -23.50 -7.71
C ALA A 309 17.45 -23.53 -7.93
N VAL A 310 18.24 -23.05 -6.95
CA VAL A 310 19.70 -23.05 -6.99
C VAL A 310 20.24 -24.48 -6.99
N SER A 311 19.69 -25.38 -6.17
CA SER A 311 20.17 -26.77 -6.08
C SER A 311 19.96 -27.56 -7.37
N LYS A 312 18.83 -27.35 -8.06
CA LYS A 312 18.42 -28.03 -9.30
C LYS A 312 19.14 -27.51 -10.55
N LEU A 313 19.65 -26.27 -10.49
CA LEU A 313 20.31 -25.67 -11.65
C LEU A 313 21.71 -26.29 -11.86
N GLU A 314 21.86 -27.06 -12.92
CA GLU A 314 23.13 -27.73 -13.26
C GLU A 314 24.02 -26.89 -14.16
N GLN A 315 23.43 -26.13 -15.09
CA GLN A 315 24.13 -25.29 -16.05
C GLN A 315 23.28 -24.10 -16.47
N LEU A 316 23.91 -23.01 -16.91
CA LEU A 316 23.26 -21.88 -17.51
C LEU A 316 23.41 -21.91 -19.02
N GLU A 317 22.36 -22.16 -19.77
CA GLU A 317 22.38 -22.20 -21.22
C GLU A 317 22.33 -20.79 -21.80
N VAL A 318 23.24 -20.53 -22.76
CA VAL A 318 23.36 -19.25 -23.46
C VAL A 318 23.33 -19.51 -24.96
N GLU A 319 22.24 -19.12 -25.59
CA GLU A 319 22.08 -19.26 -27.03
C GLU A 319 22.81 -18.14 -27.77
N ILE A 320 23.51 -18.46 -28.85
CA ILE A 320 24.09 -17.50 -29.77
C ILE A 320 23.65 -17.81 -31.20
N ASP A 321 23.24 -16.79 -31.92
CA ASP A 321 22.86 -16.93 -33.32
C ASP A 321 24.09 -16.87 -34.23
N VAL A 322 24.39 -18.00 -34.83
CA VAL A 322 25.49 -18.16 -35.80
C VAL A 322 25.02 -18.22 -37.25
N ASN A 323 23.78 -17.86 -37.52
CA ASN A 323 23.20 -17.94 -38.85
C ASN A 323 23.99 -17.09 -39.85
N ASP A 324 24.31 -17.69 -41.02
CA ASP A 324 25.10 -17.08 -42.12
C ASP A 324 26.46 -16.51 -41.69
N LEU A 325 27.02 -16.97 -40.57
CA LEU A 325 28.31 -16.51 -40.09
C LEU A 325 29.46 -17.00 -41.04
N LYS A 326 30.24 -16.02 -41.54
CA LYS A 326 31.32 -16.27 -42.53
C LYS A 326 32.73 -16.14 -41.95
N SER A 327 32.87 -15.41 -40.86
CA SER A 327 34.14 -15.09 -40.22
C SER A 327 33.96 -14.97 -38.70
N ASP A 328 35.04 -14.87 -37.99
CA ASP A 328 35.06 -14.68 -36.53
C ASP A 328 34.17 -13.56 -36.08
N LYS A 329 33.44 -13.79 -35.00
CA LYS A 329 32.51 -12.82 -34.43
C LYS A 329 32.50 -12.86 -32.91
N GLU A 330 32.42 -11.67 -32.29
CA GLU A 330 32.23 -11.53 -30.86
C GLU A 330 30.78 -11.18 -30.56
N TYR A 331 30.22 -11.85 -29.55
CA TYR A 331 28.92 -11.66 -29.04
C TYR A 331 28.99 -11.12 -27.61
N ASN A 332 28.24 -10.08 -27.29
CA ASN A 332 28.00 -9.62 -25.94
C ASN A 332 26.59 -10.06 -25.53
N VAL A 333 26.48 -11.13 -24.76
CA VAL A 333 25.20 -11.72 -24.39
C VAL A 333 24.87 -11.39 -22.96
N THR A 334 23.63 -10.88 -22.73
CA THR A 334 23.09 -10.68 -21.40
C THR A 334 22.55 -12.00 -20.88
N LEU A 335 23.03 -12.43 -19.71
CA LEU A 335 22.57 -13.67 -19.09
C LEU A 335 21.13 -13.50 -18.57
N LYS A 336 20.25 -14.40 -18.98
CA LYS A 336 18.87 -14.44 -18.49
C LYS A 336 18.82 -15.19 -17.17
N LYS A 337 18.10 -14.64 -16.20
CA LYS A 337 17.87 -15.31 -14.91
C LYS A 337 16.83 -16.41 -15.08
N PRO A 338 17.13 -17.68 -14.75
CA PRO A 338 16.12 -18.74 -14.67
C PRO A 338 15.09 -18.45 -13.57
N ALA A 339 13.95 -19.14 -13.63
CA ALA A 339 12.94 -19.04 -12.58
C ALA A 339 13.49 -19.39 -11.20
N GLY A 340 13.20 -18.59 -10.19
CA GLY A 340 13.70 -18.74 -8.83
C GLY A 340 15.12 -18.20 -8.59
N ILE A 341 15.84 -17.73 -9.62
CA ILE A 341 17.13 -17.07 -9.48
C ILE A 341 16.94 -15.55 -9.39
N THR A 342 17.41 -14.96 -8.30
CA THR A 342 17.30 -13.53 -8.01
C THR A 342 18.49 -12.73 -8.54
N GLU A 343 19.71 -13.30 -8.48
CA GLU A 343 20.93 -12.64 -8.92
C GLU A 343 21.91 -13.62 -9.57
N ILE A 344 22.74 -13.11 -10.50
CA ILE A 344 23.86 -13.81 -11.14
C ILE A 344 25.09 -12.91 -11.00
N SER A 345 26.23 -13.50 -10.64
CA SER A 345 27.49 -12.77 -10.37
C SER A 345 27.98 -11.94 -11.55
N SER A 346 27.64 -12.33 -12.79
CA SER A 346 27.93 -11.58 -14.01
C SER A 346 26.66 -11.39 -14.81
N LYS A 347 26.37 -10.17 -15.23
CA LYS A 347 25.17 -9.87 -16.02
C LYS A 347 25.38 -10.10 -17.52
N THR A 348 26.61 -10.06 -17.98
CA THR A 348 26.96 -10.19 -19.40
C THR A 348 28.17 -11.11 -19.55
N VAL A 349 28.21 -11.84 -20.66
CA VAL A 349 29.30 -12.66 -21.06
C VAL A 349 29.74 -12.29 -22.49
N LYS A 350 31.03 -12.18 -22.72
CA LYS A 350 31.61 -12.03 -24.07
C LYS A 350 31.95 -13.41 -24.61
N ILE A 351 31.45 -13.73 -25.78
CA ILE A 351 31.65 -15.02 -26.44
C ILE A 351 32.29 -14.73 -27.80
N LYS A 352 33.45 -15.31 -28.04
CA LYS A 352 34.14 -15.25 -29.33
C LYS A 352 33.91 -16.54 -30.05
N VAL A 353 33.35 -16.49 -31.23
CA VAL A 353 33.17 -17.62 -32.13
C VAL A 353 34.20 -17.47 -33.24
N SER A 354 35.12 -18.44 -33.37
CA SER A 354 36.06 -18.51 -34.46
C SER A 354 35.59 -19.51 -35.50
N VAL A 355 35.68 -19.11 -36.78
CA VAL A 355 35.12 -19.84 -37.92
C VAL A 355 36.24 -20.26 -38.85
N ASP A 356 36.19 -21.51 -39.35
CA ASP A 356 37.11 -22.05 -40.33
C ASP A 356 36.33 -22.67 -41.52
N ASN A 357 37.04 -23.21 -42.51
CA ASN A 357 36.39 -23.94 -43.58
C ASN A 357 35.85 -25.28 -43.04
N SER A 358 34.69 -25.69 -43.52
CA SER A 358 34.13 -26.99 -43.16
C SER A 358 34.76 -28.11 -44.02
N ILE A 359 34.98 -29.25 -43.39
CA ILE A 359 35.26 -30.51 -44.06
C ILE A 359 34.15 -31.50 -43.66
N THR A 360 33.99 -32.52 -44.49
CA THR A 360 33.02 -33.60 -44.27
C THR A 360 33.79 -34.90 -44.05
N LYS A 361 33.39 -35.69 -43.06
CA LYS A 361 33.93 -37.02 -42.79
C LYS A 361 32.81 -38.01 -42.51
N GLU A 362 32.91 -39.19 -43.09
CA GLU A 362 31.96 -40.27 -42.85
C GLU A 362 32.42 -41.16 -41.69
N PHE A 363 31.49 -41.47 -40.79
CA PHE A 363 31.67 -42.42 -39.71
C PHE A 363 30.73 -43.59 -39.92
N ASP A 364 31.28 -44.75 -40.20
CA ASP A 364 30.54 -45.97 -40.50
C ASP A 364 30.20 -46.75 -39.24
N ASN A 365 29.29 -47.67 -39.34
CA ASN A 365 28.90 -48.61 -38.29
C ASN A 365 28.34 -47.99 -36.99
N ILE A 366 27.71 -46.82 -37.07
CA ILE A 366 27.02 -46.23 -35.92
C ILE A 366 25.75 -47.01 -35.66
N SER A 367 25.62 -47.57 -34.43
CA SER A 367 24.44 -48.35 -34.03
C SER A 367 23.19 -47.47 -33.83
N VAL A 368 22.07 -47.91 -34.39
CA VAL A 368 20.78 -47.24 -34.21
C VAL A 368 20.07 -47.79 -32.98
N SER A 369 19.79 -46.94 -32.01
CA SER A 369 18.97 -47.25 -30.83
C SER A 369 17.50 -46.89 -31.04
N ALA A 370 16.60 -47.54 -30.31
CA ALA A 370 15.18 -47.22 -30.33
C ALA A 370 14.78 -46.50 -29.03
N ASP A 371 14.31 -45.28 -29.16
CA ASP A 371 13.80 -44.45 -28.05
C ASP A 371 12.30 -44.57 -27.95
N ASN A 372 11.74 -44.41 -26.73
CA ASN A 372 10.33 -44.42 -26.43
C ASN A 372 9.60 -45.69 -26.91
N VAL A 373 10.23 -46.85 -26.77
CA VAL A 373 9.61 -48.15 -27.10
C VAL A 373 8.39 -48.34 -26.22
N PRO A 374 7.18 -48.66 -26.79
CA PRO A 374 5.97 -48.88 -25.99
C PRO A 374 6.17 -49.98 -24.95
N ALA A 375 5.56 -49.81 -23.77
CA ALA A 375 5.66 -50.76 -22.67
C ALA A 375 5.19 -52.16 -23.12
N GLY A 376 5.96 -53.22 -22.81
CA GLY A 376 5.69 -54.58 -23.23
C GLY A 376 5.98 -54.86 -24.72
N CYS A 377 6.78 -54.03 -25.37
CA CYS A 377 7.26 -54.24 -26.74
C CYS A 377 8.78 -54.25 -26.83
N LYS A 378 9.31 -55.06 -27.77
CA LYS A 378 10.70 -55.05 -28.18
C LYS A 378 10.84 -54.47 -29.57
N ALA A 379 11.84 -53.63 -29.76
CA ALA A 379 12.19 -53.07 -31.08
C ALA A 379 13.42 -53.79 -31.66
N GLN A 380 13.35 -54.21 -32.92
CA GLN A 380 14.41 -54.87 -33.62
C GLN A 380 14.55 -54.32 -35.03
N ALA A 381 15.78 -54.05 -35.49
CA ALA A 381 16.05 -53.68 -36.86
C ALA A 381 15.74 -54.85 -37.79
N MET A 382 15.25 -54.56 -38.99
CA MET A 382 14.86 -55.59 -39.95
C MET A 382 16.01 -56.14 -40.77
N SER A 383 17.08 -55.36 -40.89
CA SER A 383 18.34 -55.76 -41.57
C SER A 383 19.54 -55.23 -40.83
N GLU A 384 20.73 -55.65 -41.20
CA GLU A 384 21.98 -55.11 -40.68
C GLU A 384 22.13 -53.64 -41.07
N GLU A 385 21.69 -53.24 -42.27
CA GLU A 385 21.66 -51.85 -42.73
C GLU A 385 20.70 -50.96 -41.98
N ASP A 386 19.66 -51.52 -41.35
CA ASP A 386 18.73 -50.80 -40.47
C ASP A 386 19.25 -50.71 -39.03
N SER A 387 20.17 -51.58 -38.65
CA SER A 387 20.75 -51.59 -37.28
C SER A 387 21.97 -50.71 -37.14
N ARG A 388 22.65 -50.44 -38.23
CA ARG A 388 23.90 -49.65 -38.28
C ARG A 388 23.87 -48.74 -39.49
N ILE A 389 24.20 -47.48 -39.27
CA ILE A 389 24.21 -46.47 -40.35
C ILE A 389 25.53 -45.78 -40.44
N THR A 390 25.78 -45.17 -41.58
CA THR A 390 26.85 -44.19 -41.78
C THR A 390 26.34 -42.80 -41.41
N VAL A 391 27.08 -42.07 -40.60
CA VAL A 391 26.82 -40.69 -40.21
C VAL A 391 27.79 -39.77 -40.94
N ILE A 392 27.29 -38.78 -41.62
CA ILE A 392 28.08 -37.71 -42.21
C ILE A 392 28.24 -36.63 -41.19
N VAL A 393 29.48 -36.28 -40.89
CA VAL A 393 29.84 -35.27 -39.91
C VAL A 393 30.48 -34.11 -40.64
N GLU A 394 29.95 -32.90 -40.48
CA GLU A 394 30.47 -31.66 -41.04
C GLU A 394 30.96 -30.76 -39.94
N GLY A 395 32.22 -30.29 -40.02
CA GLY A 395 32.84 -29.43 -39.00
C GLY A 395 34.20 -28.91 -39.46
N SER A 396 34.89 -28.15 -38.61
CA SER A 396 36.27 -27.76 -38.87
C SER A 396 37.19 -28.98 -38.72
N GLU A 397 38.31 -29.00 -39.49
CA GLU A 397 39.24 -30.12 -39.52
C GLU A 397 39.74 -30.51 -38.11
N ASP A 398 40.14 -29.52 -37.30
CA ASP A 398 40.65 -29.74 -35.96
C ASP A 398 39.58 -30.40 -35.05
N VAL A 399 38.33 -29.96 -35.15
CA VAL A 399 37.23 -30.49 -34.33
C VAL A 399 36.83 -31.90 -34.76
N ILE A 400 36.76 -32.16 -36.06
CA ILE A 400 36.46 -33.52 -36.59
C ILE A 400 37.56 -34.53 -36.26
N ASN A 401 38.83 -34.11 -36.32
CA ASN A 401 39.94 -35.00 -35.99
C ASN A 401 40.05 -35.33 -34.50
N SER A 402 39.51 -34.45 -33.64
CA SER A 402 39.45 -34.69 -32.20
C SER A 402 38.15 -35.37 -31.73
N LEU A 403 37.19 -35.59 -32.64
CA LEU A 403 35.92 -36.21 -32.31
C LEU A 403 36.05 -37.68 -31.94
N ASP A 404 35.57 -38.06 -30.77
CA ASP A 404 35.40 -39.45 -30.40
C ASP A 404 34.16 -40.06 -31.06
N PRO A 405 34.31 -41.05 -31.98
CA PRO A 405 33.17 -41.66 -32.65
C PRO A 405 32.13 -42.29 -31.73
N SER A 406 32.53 -42.68 -30.50
CA SER A 406 31.62 -43.28 -29.51
C SER A 406 30.58 -42.29 -28.97
N THR A 407 30.81 -40.99 -29.12
CA THR A 407 29.87 -39.93 -28.73
C THR A 407 28.76 -39.71 -29.73
N ILE A 408 28.86 -40.24 -30.96
CA ILE A 408 27.84 -40.16 -32.01
C ILE A 408 26.75 -41.19 -31.69
N LYS A 409 25.52 -40.69 -31.50
CA LYS A 409 24.34 -41.53 -31.23
C LYS A 409 23.32 -41.37 -32.34
N ALA A 410 22.90 -42.50 -32.89
CA ALA A 410 21.81 -42.57 -33.81
C ALA A 410 20.61 -43.21 -33.12
N SER A 411 19.41 -42.60 -33.24
CA SER A 411 18.19 -43.14 -32.64
C SER A 411 16.99 -42.95 -33.53
N VAL A 412 15.97 -43.79 -33.28
CA VAL A 412 14.66 -43.71 -33.89
C VAL A 412 13.59 -43.60 -32.78
N ASN A 413 12.60 -42.75 -32.95
CA ASN A 413 11.57 -42.55 -31.98
C ASN A 413 10.33 -43.41 -32.27
N LEU A 414 10.00 -44.34 -31.38
CA LEU A 414 8.84 -45.24 -31.46
C LEU A 414 7.63 -44.76 -30.65
N LYS A 415 7.64 -43.50 -30.18
CA LYS A 415 6.54 -42.93 -29.45
C LYS A 415 5.23 -43.03 -30.27
N ASP A 416 4.15 -43.48 -29.66
CA ASP A 416 2.82 -43.59 -30.23
C ASP A 416 2.74 -44.53 -31.49
N ARG A 417 3.66 -45.51 -31.60
CA ARG A 417 3.65 -46.52 -32.66
C ARG A 417 3.06 -47.85 -32.18
N GLU A 418 2.14 -48.38 -32.94
CA GLU A 418 1.58 -49.72 -32.65
C GLU A 418 2.60 -50.84 -32.99
N PRO A 419 2.49 -52.04 -32.39
CA PRO A 419 3.29 -53.17 -32.76
C PRO A 419 3.15 -53.45 -34.28
N GLY A 420 4.26 -53.63 -34.96
CA GLY A 420 4.33 -53.81 -36.41
C GLY A 420 5.65 -53.41 -37.02
N GLN A 421 5.69 -53.32 -38.33
CA GLN A 421 6.86 -52.82 -39.10
C GLN A 421 6.68 -51.34 -39.41
N HIS A 422 7.70 -50.56 -39.10
CA HIS A 422 7.71 -49.13 -39.31
C HIS A 422 8.99 -48.67 -40.04
N GLU A 423 8.82 -47.76 -40.95
CA GLU A 423 9.93 -47.00 -41.53
C GLU A 423 10.00 -45.64 -40.83
N ILE A 424 11.11 -45.40 -40.11
CA ILE A 424 11.23 -44.27 -39.15
C ILE A 424 12.45 -43.44 -39.53
N GLU A 425 12.34 -42.14 -39.39
CA GLU A 425 13.45 -41.21 -39.59
C GLU A 425 14.48 -41.39 -38.46
N VAL A 426 15.73 -41.42 -38.85
CA VAL A 426 16.85 -41.52 -37.94
C VAL A 426 17.23 -40.11 -37.49
N THR A 427 17.31 -39.92 -36.19
CA THR A 427 17.86 -38.71 -35.59
C THR A 427 19.26 -39.01 -35.11
N VAL A 428 20.24 -38.17 -35.50
CA VAL A 428 21.61 -38.30 -35.05
C VAL A 428 21.98 -37.13 -34.16
N THR A 429 22.59 -37.42 -33.03
CA THR A 429 23.10 -36.44 -32.09
C THR A 429 24.55 -36.80 -31.73
N GLY A 430 25.32 -35.82 -31.32
CA GLY A 430 26.70 -36.04 -30.84
C GLY A 430 27.04 -35.15 -29.63
N GLY A 431 28.12 -35.43 -28.97
CA GLY A 431 28.59 -34.69 -27.79
C GLY A 431 29.16 -33.30 -28.12
N GLU A 432 29.54 -33.06 -29.38
CA GLU A 432 30.19 -31.81 -29.80
C GLU A 432 29.19 -30.86 -30.50
N LEU A 433 28.97 -29.71 -29.93
CA LEU A 433 28.00 -28.69 -30.40
C LEU A 433 28.51 -27.88 -31.61
N LYS A 434 29.80 -27.96 -31.93
CA LYS A 434 30.43 -27.27 -33.06
C LYS A 434 30.30 -28.04 -34.39
N ILE A 435 29.72 -29.24 -34.36
CA ILE A 435 29.62 -30.17 -35.47
C ILE A 435 28.16 -30.38 -35.85
N THR A 436 27.94 -30.49 -37.17
CA THR A 436 26.64 -30.92 -37.71
C THR A 436 26.68 -32.40 -38.01
N TYR A 437 25.68 -33.15 -37.57
CA TYR A 437 25.55 -34.59 -37.78
C TYR A 437 24.38 -34.87 -38.70
N GLU A 438 24.59 -35.56 -39.81
CA GLU A 438 23.52 -35.96 -40.70
C GLU A 438 23.58 -37.47 -40.98
N PRO A 439 22.47 -38.20 -40.88
CA PRO A 439 22.46 -39.60 -41.25
C PRO A 439 22.52 -39.74 -42.77
N LYS A 440 23.41 -40.56 -43.31
CA LYS A 440 23.49 -40.88 -44.73
C LYS A 440 22.21 -41.62 -45.17
N THR A 441 21.73 -42.53 -44.32
CA THR A 441 20.44 -43.22 -44.46
C THR A 441 19.40 -42.52 -43.61
N LYS A 442 18.52 -41.77 -44.23
CA LYS A 442 17.53 -40.93 -43.53
C LYS A 442 16.46 -41.71 -42.78
N LYS A 443 16.10 -42.93 -43.24
CA LYS A 443 15.10 -43.78 -42.65
C LYS A 443 15.57 -45.22 -42.55
N VAL A 444 15.18 -45.89 -41.46
CA VAL A 444 15.42 -47.30 -41.22
C VAL A 444 14.11 -48.06 -40.89
N LYS A 445 14.11 -49.35 -41.15
CA LYS A 445 12.97 -50.21 -40.91
C LYS A 445 13.13 -50.93 -39.58
N ILE A 446 12.19 -50.66 -38.67
CA ILE A 446 12.16 -51.26 -37.34
C ILE A 446 10.88 -52.08 -37.15
N LYS A 447 11.03 -53.27 -36.63
CA LYS A 447 9.93 -54.14 -36.24
C LYS A 447 9.71 -54.03 -34.72
N SER A 448 8.53 -53.59 -34.32
CA SER A 448 8.08 -53.63 -32.93
C SER A 448 7.20 -54.85 -32.68
N THR A 449 7.56 -55.71 -31.71
CA THR A 449 6.76 -56.89 -31.38
C THR A 449 6.39 -56.83 -29.89
N LYS A 450 5.21 -57.29 -29.56
CA LYS A 450 4.81 -57.49 -28.16
C LYS A 450 5.62 -58.66 -27.56
N ASP A 451 6.10 -58.50 -26.33
CA ASP A 451 6.75 -59.56 -25.54
C ASP A 451 5.82 -60.72 -25.30
#